data_8311954b7f86f5339cacffdf36861bd5
#
_entry.id   8311954b7f86f5339cacffdf36861bd5
#
_cell.length_a   1.000
_cell.length_b   1.000
_cell.length_c   1.000
_cell.angle_alpha   90.00
_cell.angle_beta   90.00
_cell.angle_gamma   90.00
#
_symmetry.space_group_name_H-M   'P 1'
#
loop_
_entity.id
_entity.type
_entity.pdbx_description
1 polymer ?
#
loop_
_entity_poly.entity_id
_entity_poly.type
_entity_poly.pdbx_seq_one_letter_code
_entity_poly.pdbx_strand_id
1 'polypeptide(L)' 'MSKRYVLSEYVESAMAQALYDKLEDGTFSARIPSCPGVIAFAPSLKSCEEELRSTLEDWILVGLKLRHPLPVIGTINLN' A
#
# COMPACT_ATOMS: atom_id res chain seq x y z
N MET A 1 -22.56 -2.26 7.59
CA MET A 1 -21.61 -1.94 6.53
C MET A 1 -20.71 -3.14 6.24
N SER A 2 -20.45 -3.43 5.01
CA SER A 2 -19.64 -4.58 4.62
C SER A 2 -18.15 -4.33 4.89
N LYS A 3 -17.44 -5.33 5.42
CA LYS A 3 -15.98 -5.27 5.61
C LYS A 3 -15.25 -5.02 4.30
N ARG A 4 -15.83 -5.43 3.18
CA ARG A 4 -15.24 -5.24 1.86
C ARG A 4 -15.08 -3.77 1.50
N TYR A 5 -16.05 -2.93 1.87
CA TYR A 5 -15.95 -1.49 1.63
C TYR A 5 -14.89 -0.85 2.50
N VAL A 6 -14.80 -1.27 3.76
CA VAL A 6 -13.78 -0.76 4.68
C VAL A 6 -12.39 -1.10 4.17
N LEU A 7 -12.20 -2.33 3.67
CA LEU A 7 -10.92 -2.78 3.13
C LEU A 7 -10.54 -1.98 1.88
N SER A 8 -11.50 -1.76 0.97
CA SER A 8 -11.26 -0.96 -0.22
C SER A 8 -10.88 0.48 0.13
N GLU A 9 -11.56 1.08 1.09
CA GLU A 9 -11.24 2.42 1.55
C GLU A 9 -9.86 2.50 2.17
N TYR A 10 -9.47 1.46 2.92
CA TYR A 10 -8.14 1.39 3.51
C TYR A 10 -7.07 1.40 2.43
N VAL A 11 -7.23 0.54 1.41
CA VAL A 11 -6.29 0.45 0.29
C VAL A 11 -6.20 1.79 -0.45
N GLU A 12 -7.34 2.41 -0.76
CA GLU A 12 -7.35 3.68 -1.48
C GLU A 12 -6.71 4.80 -0.65
N SER A 13 -7.01 4.85 0.64
CA SER A 13 -6.43 5.86 1.53
C SER A 13 -4.92 5.67 1.68
N ALA A 14 -4.46 4.45 1.80
CA ALA A 14 -3.03 4.16 1.90
C ALA A 14 -2.32 4.51 0.59
N MET A 15 -2.89 4.13 -0.55
CA MET A 15 -2.32 4.45 -1.86
C MET A 15 -2.25 5.95 -2.10
N ALA A 16 -3.20 6.71 -1.56
CA ALA A 16 -3.18 8.17 -1.67
C ALA A 16 -1.98 8.80 -0.95
N GLN A 17 -1.39 8.09 0.00
CA GLN A 17 -0.21 8.56 0.73
C GLN A 17 1.10 8.12 0.10
N ALA A 18 1.05 7.38 -1.01
CA ALA A 18 2.23 6.84 -1.65
C ALA A 18 3.17 7.94 -2.15
N LEU A 19 4.46 7.70 -1.97
CA LEU A 19 5.52 8.59 -2.45
C LEU A 19 6.27 7.87 -3.57
N TYR A 20 6.51 8.57 -4.66
CA TYR A 20 7.16 8.02 -5.85
C TYR A 20 8.44 8.78 -6.12
N ASP A 21 9.51 8.04 -6.46
CA ASP A 21 10.78 8.62 -6.84
C ASP A 21 11.24 8.02 -8.16
N LYS A 22 11.79 8.87 -9.03
CA LYS A 22 12.43 8.42 -10.25
C LYS A 22 13.89 8.18 -9.96
N LEU A 23 14.38 6.98 -10.25
CA LEU A 23 15.75 6.59 -9.99
C LEU A 23 16.66 7.00 -11.15
N GLU A 24 17.98 6.99 -10.91
CA GLU A 24 18.96 7.42 -11.91
C GLU A 24 18.92 6.60 -13.19
N ASP A 25 18.54 5.33 -13.10
CA ASP A 25 18.45 4.45 -14.27
C ASP A 25 17.14 4.61 -15.04
N GLY A 26 16.29 5.56 -14.63
CA GLY A 26 15.00 5.81 -15.28
C GLY A 26 13.84 4.98 -14.76
N THR A 27 14.10 4.07 -13.82
CA THR A 27 13.01 3.31 -13.19
C THR A 27 12.42 4.12 -12.06
N PHE A 28 11.34 3.60 -11.46
CA PHE A 28 10.63 4.26 -10.37
C PHE A 28 10.60 3.39 -9.13
N SER A 29 10.62 4.04 -7.97
CA SER A 29 10.35 3.38 -6.70
C SER A 29 9.13 4.05 -6.07
N ALA A 30 8.42 3.30 -5.24
CA ALA A 30 7.26 3.81 -4.52
C ALA A 30 7.22 3.20 -3.13
N ARG A 31 6.71 3.97 -2.18
CA ARG A 31 6.55 3.52 -0.81
C ARG A 31 5.37 4.21 -0.15
N ILE A 32 4.86 3.60 0.89
CA ILE A 32 3.80 4.18 1.70
C ILE A 32 4.38 4.35 3.11
N PRO A 33 4.67 5.59 3.55
CA PRO A 33 5.33 5.81 4.84
C PRO A 33 4.61 5.22 6.03
N SER A 34 3.26 5.23 6.02
CA SER A 34 2.47 4.68 7.13
C SER A 34 2.39 3.15 7.11
N CYS A 35 2.86 2.50 6.04
CA CYS A 35 2.87 1.05 5.91
C CYS A 35 4.30 0.56 5.68
N PRO A 36 5.10 0.45 6.75
CA PRO A 36 6.52 0.07 6.61
C PRO A 36 6.68 -1.29 5.93
N GLY A 37 7.56 -1.36 4.96
CA GLY A 37 7.79 -2.58 4.19
C GLY A 37 6.99 -2.67 2.91
N VAL A 38 6.04 -1.77 2.69
CA VAL A 38 5.29 -1.72 1.43
C VAL A 38 6.06 -0.84 0.46
N ILE A 39 6.87 -1.46 -0.40
CA ILE A 39 7.76 -0.80 -1.35
C ILE A 39 7.64 -1.50 -2.70
N ALA A 40 7.72 -0.74 -3.78
CA ALA A 40 7.68 -1.29 -5.13
C ALA A 40 8.70 -0.60 -6.02
N PHE A 41 9.17 -1.32 -7.05
CA PHE A 41 10.07 -0.82 -8.07
C PHE A 41 9.54 -1.27 -9.42
N ALA A 42 9.54 -0.39 -10.40
CA ALA A 42 9.03 -0.74 -11.72
C ALA A 42 9.60 0.21 -12.78
N PRO A 43 9.58 -0.20 -14.06
CA PRO A 43 10.14 0.64 -15.14
C PRO A 43 9.29 1.84 -15.51
N SER A 44 8.02 1.89 -15.10
CA SER A 44 7.16 3.04 -15.37
C SER A 44 6.39 3.43 -14.11
N LEU A 45 5.91 4.66 -14.08
CA LEU A 45 5.13 5.15 -12.94
C LEU A 45 3.84 4.33 -12.79
N LYS A 46 3.17 4.03 -13.89
CA LYS A 46 1.94 3.26 -13.86
C LYS A 46 2.16 1.84 -13.32
N SER A 47 3.19 1.16 -13.82
CA SER A 47 3.49 -0.19 -13.34
C SER A 47 3.98 -0.18 -11.90
N CYS A 48 4.66 0.88 -11.47
CA CYS A 48 5.09 1.04 -10.10
C CYS A 48 3.88 1.17 -9.16
N GLU A 49 2.88 1.96 -9.57
CA GLU A 49 1.64 2.10 -8.81
C GLU A 49 0.91 0.76 -8.69
N GLU A 50 0.82 0.01 -9.78
CA GLU A 50 0.17 -1.29 -9.79
C GLU A 50 0.89 -2.29 -8.88
N GLU A 51 2.22 -2.31 -8.93
CA GLU A 51 3.03 -3.16 -8.06
C GLU A 51 2.88 -2.76 -6.59
N LEU A 52 2.86 -1.47 -6.31
CA LEU A 52 2.70 -0.99 -4.94
C LEU A 52 1.35 -1.42 -4.37
N ARG A 53 0.29 -1.28 -5.16
CA ARG A 53 -1.07 -1.70 -4.74
C ARG A 53 -1.10 -3.21 -4.45
N SER A 54 -0.51 -4.00 -5.33
CA SER A 54 -0.45 -5.45 -5.16
C SER A 54 0.32 -5.83 -3.89
N THR A 55 1.46 -5.18 -3.66
CA THR A 55 2.27 -5.40 -2.47
C THR A 55 1.51 -5.01 -1.21
N LEU A 56 0.79 -3.89 -1.25
CA LEU A 56 -0.02 -3.43 -0.13
C LEU A 56 -1.14 -4.43 0.20
N GLU A 57 -1.82 -4.93 -0.83
CA GLU A 57 -2.89 -5.90 -0.63
C GLU A 57 -2.38 -7.19 0.02
N ASP A 58 -1.24 -7.69 -0.46
CA ASP A 58 -0.61 -8.86 0.14
C ASP A 58 -0.18 -8.61 1.58
N TRP A 59 0.38 -7.43 1.84
CA TRP A 59 0.82 -7.03 3.17
C TRP A 59 -0.35 -6.99 4.16
N ILE A 60 -1.49 -6.45 3.71
CA ILE A 60 -2.70 -6.41 4.54
C ILE A 60 -3.19 -7.84 4.84
N LEU A 61 -3.26 -8.69 3.82
CA LEU A 61 -3.71 -10.06 3.98
C LEU A 61 -2.83 -10.83 4.96
N VAL A 62 -1.51 -10.71 4.82
CA VAL A 62 -0.58 -11.37 5.73
C VAL A 62 -0.75 -10.83 7.15
N GLY A 63 -0.88 -9.52 7.29
CA GLY A 63 -1.07 -8.90 8.59
C GLY A 63 -2.33 -9.39 9.28
N LEU A 64 -3.45 -9.43 8.55
CA LEU A 64 -4.72 -9.92 9.10
C LEU A 64 -4.63 -11.41 9.46
N LYS A 65 -4.01 -12.21 8.59
CA LYS A 65 -3.88 -13.64 8.82
C LYS A 65 -3.03 -13.96 10.05
N LEU A 66 -1.96 -13.20 10.25
CA LEU A 66 -1.04 -13.40 11.37
C LEU A 66 -1.45 -12.58 12.60
N ARG A 67 -2.54 -11.81 12.50
CA ARG A 67 -3.04 -10.94 13.56
C ARG A 67 -2.02 -9.91 14.01
N HIS A 68 -1.18 -9.44 13.08
CA HIS A 68 -0.28 -8.33 13.34
C HIS A 68 -1.10 -7.04 13.38
N PRO A 69 -0.77 -6.10 14.26
CA PRO A 69 -1.45 -4.82 14.26
C PRO A 69 -1.15 -4.07 12.97
N LEU A 70 -2.21 -3.56 12.33
CA LEU A 70 -2.10 -2.76 11.12
C LEU A 70 -2.25 -1.29 11.49
N PRO A 71 -1.51 -0.40 10.80
CA PRO A 71 -1.64 1.03 11.08
C PRO A 71 -3.04 1.53 10.76
N VAL A 72 -3.50 2.50 11.54
CA VAL A 72 -4.75 3.19 11.26
C VAL A 72 -4.46 4.21 10.16
N ILE A 73 -5.23 4.16 9.08
CA ILE A 73 -5.10 5.09 7.95
C ILE A 73 -6.30 6.03 7.99
N GLY A 74 -6.03 7.32 8.21
CA GLY A 74 -7.10 8.28 8.42
C GLY A 74 -7.91 7.87 9.63
N THR A 75 -9.19 7.54 9.43
CA THR A 75 -10.06 7.03 10.49
C THR A 75 -10.33 5.53 10.36
N ILE A 76 -9.65 4.86 9.43
CA ILE A 76 -9.91 3.46 9.11
C ILE A 76 -9.00 2.54 9.93
N ASN A 77 -9.62 1.70 10.73
CA ASN A 77 -8.95 0.75 11.59
C ASN A 77 -9.41 -0.66 11.22
N LEU A 78 -8.49 -1.49 10.70
CA LEU A 78 -8.80 -2.86 10.32
C LEU A 78 -8.56 -3.87 11.47
N ASN A 79 -8.00 -3.38 12.57
CA ASN A 79 -7.75 -4.23 13.73
C ASN A 79 -9.06 -4.49 14.48
#